data_24ff3089284248bf010239653304cc0e
#
_entry.id   24ff3089284248bf010239653304cc0e
#
_cell.length_a   1.000
_cell.length_b   1.000
_cell.length_c   1.000
_cell.angle_alpha   90.00
_cell.angle_beta   90.00
_cell.angle_gamma   90.00
#
_symmetry.space_group_name_H-M   'P 1'
#
loop_
_entity.id
_entity.type
_entity.pdbx_description
1 polymer ?
#
loop_
_entity_poly.entity_id
_entity_poly.type
_entity_poly.pdbx_seq_one_letter_code
_entity_poly.pdbx_strand_id
1 'polypeptide(L)'
;LLGLASGFFLGASVVLFRGASLALEGENNFVKAATSVAFSTTLQTLLLCLYLRFREPGEISKLFRYWKKAGMVSLVSILGSIGWFTAFTIENASYVRTLGQVELVFSLVFSILVFREKVTRLEIGGMVFIIGGIVLLLFFRSG
;
A
#
# COMPACT_ATOMS: atom_id res chain seq x y z
N LEU A 1 19.39 5.53 5.59
CA LEU A 1 18.78 6.83 5.26
C LEU A 1 17.60 6.68 4.29
N LEU A 2 17.75 5.98 3.16
CA LEU A 2 16.66 5.80 2.18
C LEU A 2 15.45 5.08 2.77
N GLY A 3 15.64 4.02 3.56
CA GLY A 3 14.56 3.31 4.23
C GLY A 3 13.78 4.16 5.23
N LEU A 4 14.48 5.00 6.01
CA LEU A 4 13.83 5.92 6.95
C LEU A 4 13.03 7.00 6.21
N ALA A 5 13.59 7.58 5.15
CA ALA A 5 12.87 8.53 4.32
C ALA A 5 11.62 7.91 3.68
N SER A 6 11.75 6.71 3.10
CA SER A 6 10.63 5.96 2.54
C SER A 6 9.54 5.69 3.58
N GLY A 7 9.91 5.25 4.78
CA GLY A 7 8.98 5.02 5.88
C GLY A 7 8.24 6.29 6.32
N PHE A 8 8.95 7.42 6.41
CA PHE A 8 8.36 8.71 6.72
C PHE A 8 7.33 9.14 5.66
N PHE A 9 7.70 9.11 4.38
CA PHE A 9 6.78 9.48 3.30
C PHE A 9 5.58 8.54 3.21
N LEU A 10 5.79 7.25 3.45
CA LEU A 10 4.70 6.28 3.47
C LEU A 10 3.73 6.57 4.63
N GLY A 11 4.22 6.83 5.84
CA GLY A 11 3.40 7.20 6.98
C GLY A 11 2.63 8.50 6.76
N ALA A 12 3.32 9.54 6.27
CA ALA A 12 2.70 10.81 5.94
C ALA A 12 1.60 10.67 4.89
N SER A 13 1.83 9.87 3.83
CA SER A 13 0.83 9.63 2.78
C SER A 13 -0.46 9.02 3.34
N VAL A 14 -0.35 8.04 4.23
CA VAL A 14 -1.52 7.37 4.85
C VAL A 14 -2.36 8.34 5.67
N VAL A 15 -1.71 9.21 6.47
CA VAL A 15 -2.39 10.23 7.27
C VAL A 15 -3.08 11.27 6.38
N LEU A 16 -2.40 11.73 5.34
CA LEU A 16 -2.96 12.68 4.37
C LEU A 16 -4.15 12.09 3.62
N PHE A 17 -4.07 10.82 3.24
CA PHE A 17 -5.19 10.11 2.61
C PHE A 17 -6.41 10.03 3.51
N ARG A 18 -6.21 9.68 4.78
CA ARG A 18 -7.31 9.67 5.74
C ARG A 18 -7.93 11.06 5.85
N GLY A 19 -7.11 12.10 5.99
CA GLY A 19 -7.59 13.48 6.04
C GLY A 19 -8.39 13.88 4.79
N ALA A 20 -7.91 13.53 3.60
CA ALA A 20 -8.60 13.79 2.35
C ALA A 20 -9.93 13.01 2.24
N SER A 21 -9.95 11.74 2.63
CA SER A 21 -11.17 10.93 2.62
C SER A 21 -12.23 11.45 3.58
N LEU A 22 -11.82 11.96 4.75
CA LEU A 22 -12.75 12.53 5.73
C LEU A 22 -13.27 13.91 5.32
N ALA A 23 -12.52 14.65 4.50
CA ALA A 23 -12.94 15.94 3.96
C ALA A 23 -13.97 15.82 2.82
N LEU A 24 -14.14 14.64 2.23
CA LEU A 24 -15.16 14.40 1.22
C LEU A 24 -16.54 14.30 1.87
N GLU A 25 -17.49 15.08 1.39
CA GLU A 25 -18.90 15.01 1.78
C GLU A 25 -19.53 13.72 1.23
N GLY A 26 -20.45 13.11 1.97
CA GLY A 26 -21.19 11.92 1.59
C GLY A 26 -21.20 10.85 2.66
N GLU A 27 -22.21 10.00 2.64
CA GLU A 27 -22.41 8.95 3.66
C GLU A 27 -21.66 7.64 3.33
N ASN A 28 -21.34 7.40 2.05
CA ASN A 28 -20.79 6.12 1.62
C ASN A 28 -19.25 6.11 1.63
N ASN A 29 -18.67 5.41 2.61
CA ASN A 29 -17.22 5.28 2.75
C ASN A 29 -16.54 4.64 1.54
N PHE A 30 -17.22 3.74 0.84
CA PHE A 30 -16.69 3.15 -0.39
C PHE A 30 -16.53 4.19 -1.50
N VAL A 31 -17.52 5.06 -1.68
CA VAL A 31 -17.43 6.14 -2.70
C VAL A 31 -16.30 7.10 -2.37
N LYS A 32 -16.16 7.50 -1.11
CA LYS A 32 -15.04 8.35 -0.65
C LYS A 32 -13.69 7.71 -0.96
N ALA A 33 -13.54 6.43 -0.63
CA ALA A 33 -12.32 5.68 -0.91
C ALA A 33 -12.04 5.59 -2.42
N ALA A 34 -13.03 5.22 -3.22
CA ALA A 34 -12.89 5.10 -4.67
C ALA A 34 -12.53 6.44 -5.34
N THR A 35 -13.14 7.54 -4.90
CA THR A 35 -12.82 8.90 -5.39
C THR A 35 -11.39 9.29 -5.03
N SER A 36 -10.96 9.02 -3.80
CA SER A 36 -9.59 9.30 -3.35
C SER A 36 -8.56 8.49 -4.15
N VAL A 37 -8.84 7.20 -4.40
CA VAL A 37 -7.99 6.34 -5.26
C VAL A 37 -7.94 6.89 -6.69
N ALA A 38 -9.09 7.21 -7.28
CA ALA A 38 -9.14 7.72 -8.65
C ALA A 38 -8.36 9.03 -8.81
N PHE A 39 -8.52 9.96 -7.89
CA PHE A 39 -7.78 11.23 -7.90
C PHE A 39 -6.27 10.99 -7.77
N SER A 40 -5.86 10.19 -6.79
CA SER A 40 -4.44 9.93 -6.52
C SER A 40 -3.76 9.19 -7.66
N THR A 41 -4.39 8.14 -8.18
CA THR A 41 -3.83 7.37 -9.31
C THR A 41 -3.74 8.21 -10.58
N THR A 42 -4.71 9.09 -10.82
CA THR A 42 -4.67 10.03 -11.96
C THR A 42 -3.50 11.00 -11.82
N LEU A 43 -3.35 11.62 -10.65
CA LEU A 43 -2.25 12.55 -10.38
C LEU A 43 -0.88 11.86 -10.49
N GLN A 44 -0.73 10.67 -9.88
CA GLN A 44 0.50 9.88 -9.98
C GLN A 44 0.83 9.50 -11.43
N THR A 45 -0.18 9.10 -12.21
CA THR A 45 -0.01 8.74 -13.61
C THR A 45 0.46 9.94 -14.44
N LEU A 46 -0.15 11.11 -14.23
CA LEU A 46 0.26 12.33 -14.92
C LEU A 46 1.71 12.71 -14.59
N LEU A 47 2.07 12.70 -13.31
CA LEU A 47 3.43 13.00 -12.86
C LEU A 47 4.46 11.98 -13.39
N LEU A 48 4.12 10.69 -13.36
CA LEU A 48 4.99 9.64 -13.89
C LEU A 48 5.14 9.73 -15.41
N CYS A 49 4.06 9.97 -16.15
CA CYS A 49 4.12 10.17 -17.60
C CYS A 49 4.99 11.38 -17.95
N LEU A 50 4.85 12.47 -17.20
CA LEU A 50 5.68 13.66 -17.38
C LEU A 50 7.16 13.34 -17.11
N TYR A 51 7.45 12.65 -16.02
CA TYR A 51 8.81 12.23 -15.68
C TYR A 51 9.43 11.33 -16.78
N LEU A 52 8.73 10.28 -17.20
CA LEU A 52 9.21 9.34 -18.23
C LEU A 52 9.39 10.03 -19.59
N ARG A 53 8.53 11.01 -19.91
CA ARG A 53 8.62 11.76 -21.17
C ARG A 53 9.94 12.51 -21.29
N PHE A 54 10.46 13.03 -20.16
CA PHE A 54 11.67 13.85 -20.14
C PHE A 54 12.94 13.07 -19.81
N ARG A 55 12.85 12.04 -18.97
CA ARG A 55 14.03 11.34 -18.44
C ARG A 55 14.29 10.00 -19.14
N GLU A 56 13.24 9.32 -19.58
CA GLU A 56 13.35 7.98 -20.17
C GLU A 56 12.46 7.86 -21.41
N PRO A 57 12.81 8.50 -22.52
CA PRO A 57 12.03 8.44 -23.74
C PRO A 57 12.00 7.01 -24.29
N GLY A 58 10.78 6.48 -24.54
CA GLY A 58 10.57 5.13 -25.07
C GLY A 58 10.00 4.12 -24.06
N GLU A 59 10.10 4.34 -22.76
CA GLU A 59 9.50 3.44 -21.74
C GLU A 59 7.97 3.41 -21.81
N ILE A 60 7.35 4.55 -22.13
CA ILE A 60 5.89 4.62 -22.35
C ILE A 60 5.45 3.68 -23.49
N SER A 61 6.23 3.61 -24.57
CA SER A 61 5.92 2.73 -25.71
C SER A 61 6.06 1.24 -25.33
N LYS A 62 7.00 0.90 -24.45
CA LYS A 62 7.12 -0.47 -23.92
C LYS A 62 5.91 -0.86 -23.08
N LEU A 63 5.38 0.07 -22.27
CA LEU A 63 4.17 -0.14 -21.48
C LEU A 63 2.98 -0.51 -22.38
N PHE A 64 2.79 0.22 -23.49
CA PHE A 64 1.76 -0.10 -24.47
C PHE A 64 1.97 -1.45 -25.17
N ARG A 65 3.20 -1.87 -25.39
CA ARG A 65 3.50 -3.19 -25.97
C ARG A 65 3.06 -4.34 -25.05
N TYR A 66 3.15 -4.17 -23.73
CA TYR A 66 2.79 -5.18 -22.73
C TYR A 66 1.46 -4.90 -22.03
N TRP A 67 0.57 -4.12 -22.66
CA TRP A 67 -0.66 -3.61 -22.05
C TRP A 67 -1.55 -4.69 -21.40
N LYS A 68 -1.61 -5.91 -21.97
CA LYS A 68 -2.42 -7.02 -21.40
C LYS A 68 -1.90 -7.45 -20.03
N LYS A 69 -0.58 -7.64 -19.90
CA LYS A 69 0.04 -8.02 -18.61
C LYS A 69 -0.06 -6.87 -17.61
N ALA A 70 0.25 -5.67 -18.04
CA ALA A 70 0.13 -4.47 -17.21
C ALA A 70 -1.33 -4.25 -16.75
N GLY A 71 -2.31 -4.45 -17.62
CA GLY A 71 -3.73 -4.32 -17.30
C GLY A 71 -4.21 -5.29 -16.24
N MET A 72 -3.80 -6.56 -16.28
CA MET A 72 -4.14 -7.54 -15.23
C MET A 72 -3.56 -7.13 -13.88
N VAL A 73 -2.29 -6.74 -13.83
CA VAL A 73 -1.65 -6.29 -12.60
C VAL A 73 -2.33 -5.03 -12.06
N SER A 74 -2.64 -4.08 -12.95
CA SER A 74 -3.34 -2.84 -12.58
C SER A 74 -4.72 -3.10 -12.01
N LEU A 75 -5.49 -4.04 -12.58
CA LEU A 75 -6.82 -4.38 -12.08
C LEU A 75 -6.77 -4.90 -10.64
N VAL A 76 -5.88 -5.85 -10.36
CA VAL A 76 -5.69 -6.40 -9.01
C VAL A 76 -5.20 -5.32 -8.05
N SER A 77 -4.28 -4.47 -8.49
CA SER A 77 -3.74 -3.35 -7.68
C SER A 77 -4.83 -2.33 -7.33
N ILE A 78 -5.73 -2.00 -8.27
CA ILE A 78 -6.84 -1.07 -8.01
C ILE A 78 -7.80 -1.65 -6.97
N LEU A 79 -8.18 -2.92 -7.10
CA LEU A 79 -9.04 -3.58 -6.12
C LEU A 79 -8.42 -3.59 -4.73
N GLY A 80 -7.13 -3.90 -4.62
CA GLY A 80 -6.37 -3.82 -3.37
C GLY A 80 -6.34 -2.40 -2.81
N SER A 81 -6.10 -1.40 -3.66
CA SER A 81 -6.08 0.00 -3.24
C SER A 81 -7.43 0.47 -2.71
N ILE A 82 -8.54 0.12 -3.38
CA ILE A 82 -9.89 0.45 -2.90
C ILE A 82 -10.12 -0.16 -1.52
N GLY A 83 -9.72 -1.43 -1.31
CA GLY A 83 -9.80 -2.07 0.00
C GLY A 83 -9.03 -1.31 1.10
N TRP A 84 -7.77 -0.95 0.84
CA TRP A 84 -6.94 -0.18 1.75
C TRP A 84 -7.53 1.20 2.08
N PHE A 85 -7.97 1.94 1.06
CA PHE A 85 -8.56 3.26 1.24
C PHE A 85 -9.88 3.20 1.99
N THR A 86 -10.69 2.18 1.74
CA THR A 86 -11.92 1.94 2.50
C THR A 86 -11.59 1.70 3.97
N ALA A 87 -10.60 0.87 4.27
CA ALA A 87 -10.16 0.62 5.64
C ALA A 87 -9.67 1.92 6.33
N PHE A 88 -8.88 2.76 5.65
CA PHE A 88 -8.44 4.05 6.19
C PHE A 88 -9.57 5.07 6.38
N THR A 89 -10.67 4.95 5.66
CA THR A 89 -11.84 5.82 5.84
C THR A 89 -12.65 5.41 7.06
N ILE A 90 -12.75 4.11 7.32
CA ILE A 90 -13.56 3.56 8.43
C ILE A 90 -12.76 3.58 9.75
N GLU A 91 -11.48 3.22 9.70
CA GLU A 91 -10.65 3.02 10.88
C GLU A 91 -9.47 3.99 10.97
N ASN A 92 -8.85 4.08 12.13
CA ASN A 92 -7.66 4.91 12.34
C ASN A 92 -6.50 4.42 11.45
N ALA A 93 -5.86 5.35 10.76
CA ALA A 93 -4.76 5.07 9.82
C ALA A 93 -3.61 4.27 10.45
N SER A 94 -3.24 4.58 11.68
CA SER A 94 -2.18 3.87 12.40
C SER A 94 -2.56 2.41 12.66
N TYR A 95 -3.81 2.17 13.03
CA TYR A 95 -4.35 0.85 13.31
C TYR A 95 -4.39 -0.03 12.05
N VAL A 96 -4.99 0.51 10.97
CA VAL A 96 -5.03 -0.16 9.66
C VAL A 96 -3.63 -0.50 9.17
N ARG A 97 -2.69 0.43 9.30
CA ARG A 97 -1.31 0.22 8.86
C ARG A 97 -0.58 -0.84 9.68
N THR A 98 -0.80 -0.87 10.99
CA THR A 98 -0.20 -1.90 11.86
C THR A 98 -0.74 -3.29 11.52
N LEU A 99 -2.05 -3.43 11.35
CA LEU A 99 -2.64 -4.70 10.89
C LEU A 99 -2.13 -5.12 9.52
N GLY A 100 -1.92 -4.15 8.62
CA GLY A 100 -1.36 -4.40 7.31
C GLY A 100 0.04 -5.02 7.32
N GLN A 101 0.81 -4.89 8.41
CA GLN A 101 2.12 -5.54 8.54
C GLN A 101 2.04 -7.07 8.51
N VAL A 102 0.86 -7.67 8.70
CA VAL A 102 0.62 -9.11 8.50
C VAL A 102 1.02 -9.53 7.08
N GLU A 103 0.94 -8.64 6.10
CA GLU A 103 1.42 -8.86 4.73
C GLU A 103 2.87 -9.36 4.68
N LEU A 104 3.73 -8.82 5.54
CA LEU A 104 5.15 -9.22 5.59
C LEU A 104 5.31 -10.68 6.02
N VAL A 105 4.44 -11.16 6.91
CA VAL A 105 4.44 -12.57 7.35
C VAL A 105 4.05 -13.47 6.18
N PHE A 106 2.98 -13.11 5.45
CA PHE A 106 2.56 -13.86 4.26
C PHE A 106 3.61 -13.83 3.16
N SER A 107 4.24 -12.67 2.91
CA SER A 107 5.32 -12.53 1.93
C SER A 107 6.48 -13.45 2.24
N LEU A 108 6.90 -13.56 3.52
CA LEU A 108 7.97 -14.46 3.92
C LEU A 108 7.57 -15.92 3.76
N VAL A 109 6.38 -16.30 4.23
CA VAL A 109 5.88 -17.67 4.08
C VAL A 109 5.88 -18.05 2.60
N PHE A 110 5.40 -17.15 1.73
CA PHE A 110 5.38 -17.37 0.30
C PHE A 110 6.79 -17.47 -0.30
N SER A 111 7.72 -16.62 0.14
CA SER A 111 9.14 -16.65 -0.26
C SER A 111 9.79 -17.99 0.08
N ILE A 112 9.55 -18.52 1.27
CA ILE A 112 10.06 -19.84 1.69
C ILE A 112 9.45 -20.96 0.88
N LEU A 113 8.11 -20.97 0.72
CA LEU A 113 7.40 -22.08 0.12
C LEU A 113 7.59 -22.14 -1.41
N VAL A 114 7.58 -20.99 -2.09
CA VAL A 114 7.64 -20.92 -3.55
C VAL A 114 9.07 -20.75 -4.04
N PHE A 115 9.82 -19.82 -3.47
CA PHE A 115 11.17 -19.52 -3.92
C PHE A 115 12.25 -20.31 -3.18
N ARG A 116 11.87 -21.02 -2.09
CA ARG A 116 12.80 -21.81 -1.26
C ARG A 116 13.98 -21.00 -0.76
N GLU A 117 13.76 -19.72 -0.48
CA GLU A 117 14.76 -18.82 0.05
C GLU A 117 15.15 -19.20 1.48
N LYS A 118 16.43 -19.01 1.79
CA LYS A 118 16.94 -19.25 3.15
C LYS A 118 16.68 -18.01 4.00
N VAL A 119 15.83 -18.17 5.00
CA VAL A 119 15.49 -17.09 5.93
C VAL A 119 16.59 -16.95 6.98
N THR A 120 17.00 -15.72 7.21
CA THR A 120 17.99 -15.40 8.24
C THR A 120 17.34 -15.33 9.64
N ARG A 121 18.13 -15.58 10.68
CA ARG A 121 17.64 -15.48 12.07
C ARG A 121 17.15 -14.06 12.40
N LEU A 122 17.72 -13.06 11.75
CA LEU A 122 17.34 -11.67 11.92
C LEU A 122 15.94 -11.38 11.34
N GLU A 123 15.61 -11.97 10.21
CA GLU A 123 14.28 -11.84 9.58
C GLU A 123 13.21 -12.51 10.46
N ILE A 124 13.49 -13.70 10.98
CA ILE A 124 12.59 -14.38 11.93
C ILE A 124 12.38 -13.52 13.18
N GLY A 125 13.45 -12.97 13.74
CA GLY A 125 13.38 -12.06 14.88
C GLY A 125 12.49 -10.84 14.60
N GLY A 126 12.69 -10.18 13.47
CA GLY A 126 11.87 -9.04 13.04
C GLY A 126 10.38 -9.39 12.93
N MET A 127 10.05 -10.58 12.42
CA MET A 127 8.65 -11.03 12.34
C MET A 127 8.01 -11.29 13.69
N VAL A 128 8.74 -11.90 14.61
CA VAL A 128 8.24 -12.10 15.97
C VAL A 128 7.92 -10.75 16.62
N PHE A 129 8.75 -9.72 16.40
CA PHE A 129 8.46 -8.37 16.89
C PHE A 129 7.23 -7.76 16.22
N ILE A 130 7.04 -7.93 14.91
CA ILE A 130 5.87 -7.43 14.19
C ILE A 130 4.60 -8.10 14.72
N ILE A 131 4.59 -9.43 14.81
CA ILE A 131 3.44 -10.19 15.31
C ILE A 131 3.14 -9.78 16.76
N GLY A 132 4.16 -9.68 17.61
CA GLY A 132 4.01 -9.22 18.99
C GLY A 132 3.40 -7.83 19.09
N GLY A 133 3.83 -6.90 18.24
CA GLY A 133 3.28 -5.55 18.16
C GLY A 133 1.81 -5.53 17.74
N ILE A 134 1.43 -6.37 16.78
CA ILE A 134 0.04 -6.50 16.33
C ILE A 134 -0.84 -7.06 17.45
N VAL A 135 -0.39 -8.12 18.11
CA VAL A 135 -1.12 -8.75 19.23
C VAL A 135 -1.30 -7.76 20.38
N LEU A 136 -0.26 -7.03 20.74
CA LEU A 136 -0.31 -6.00 21.77
C LEU A 136 -1.33 -4.91 21.42
N LEU A 137 -1.33 -4.43 20.21
CA LEU A 137 -2.24 -3.40 19.72
C LEU A 137 -3.71 -3.89 19.77
N LEU A 138 -3.98 -5.14 19.41
CA LEU A 138 -5.29 -5.74 19.49
C LEU A 138 -5.77 -5.89 20.94
N PHE A 139 -4.87 -6.31 21.84
CA PHE A 139 -5.18 -6.49 23.25
C PHE A 139 -5.56 -5.17 23.93
N PHE A 140 -4.81 -4.10 23.68
CA PHE A 140 -5.11 -2.78 24.25
C PHE A 140 -6.34 -2.09 23.64
N ARG A 141 -6.82 -2.53 22.47
CA ARG A 141 -8.07 -2.02 21.90
C ARG A 141 -9.31 -2.67 22.51
N SER A 142 -9.20 -3.92 22.94
CA SER A 142 -10.35 -4.69 23.48
C SER A 142 -10.67 -4.37 24.95
N GLY A 143 -9.88 -3.57 25.63
CA GLY A 143 -10.11 -3.06 26.99
C GLY A 143 -10.49 -1.60 26.98
#